data_9b3d0215f51ed176b16bc3a994a9c4fb
#
_entry.id   9b3d0215f51ed176b16bc3a994a9c4fb
#
_cell.length_a   1.000
_cell.length_b   1.000
_cell.length_c   1.000
_cell.angle_alpha   90.00
_cell.angle_beta   90.00
_cell.angle_gamma   90.00
#
_symmetry.space_group_name_H-M   'P 1'
#
loop_
_entity.id
_entity.type
_entity.pdbx_description
1 polymer ?
#
loop_
_entity_poly.entity_id
_entity_poly.type
_entity_poly.pdbx_seq_one_letter_code
_entity_poly.pdbx_strand_id
1 'polypeptide(L)'
;SEHFVVEGPIDSLFLPNCIAMAGADLDKSILNENSILVFDNEPRNKEIVDRMYKANGLGYKVCIWPESIKHKDINDMILSGLSKKKIVDTIRENSYSGIIGLLKLNEWKKI
;
A
#
# COMPACT_ATOMS: atom_id res chain seq x y z
N SER A 1 -8.01 -14.97 -5.51
CA SER A 1 -8.74 -13.86 -4.88
C SER A 1 -7.81 -12.74 -4.44
N GLU A 2 -8.37 -11.56 -4.33
CA GLU A 2 -7.65 -10.36 -3.90
C GLU A 2 -7.21 -10.49 -2.44
N HIS A 3 -5.98 -10.08 -2.15
CA HIS A 3 -5.53 -9.95 -0.78
C HIS A 3 -4.59 -8.76 -0.63
N PHE A 4 -4.55 -8.20 0.58
CA PHE A 4 -3.76 -7.02 0.89
C PHE A 4 -2.48 -7.43 1.63
N VAL A 5 -1.37 -6.78 1.29
CA VAL A 5 -0.10 -7.03 1.95
C VAL A 5 0.37 -5.71 2.55
N VAL A 6 0.42 -5.64 3.87
CA VAL A 6 0.78 -4.43 4.61
C VAL A 6 2.11 -4.59 5.33
N GLU A 7 2.75 -3.49 5.71
CA GLU A 7 4.05 -3.53 6.36
C GLU A 7 3.96 -3.93 7.84
N GLY A 8 2.98 -3.42 8.56
CA GLY A 8 2.88 -3.63 10.00
C GLY A 8 1.82 -4.65 10.40
N PRO A 9 2.08 -5.47 11.43
CA PRO A 9 1.09 -6.44 11.90
C PRO A 9 -0.17 -5.79 12.48
N ILE A 10 -0.06 -4.58 13.05
CA ILE A 10 -1.22 -3.88 13.58
C ILE A 10 -2.17 -3.49 12.44
N ASP A 11 -1.62 -3.02 11.32
CA ASP A 11 -2.43 -2.65 10.17
C ASP A 11 -3.20 -3.84 9.60
N SER A 12 -2.61 -5.05 9.65
CA SER A 12 -3.25 -6.25 9.13
C SER A 12 -4.53 -6.62 9.88
N LEU A 13 -4.71 -6.15 11.11
CA LEU A 13 -5.90 -6.43 11.90
C LEU A 13 -7.15 -5.71 11.38
N PHE A 14 -6.96 -4.67 10.57
CA PHE A 14 -8.06 -3.81 10.13
C PHE A 14 -8.57 -4.11 8.73
N LEU A 15 -7.88 -4.97 7.98
CA LEU A 15 -8.26 -5.27 6.59
C LEU A 15 -8.63 -6.75 6.41
N PRO A 16 -9.62 -7.05 5.56
CA PRO A 16 -9.95 -8.44 5.24
C PRO A 16 -8.83 -9.05 4.38
N ASN A 17 -8.61 -10.37 4.53
CA ASN A 17 -7.62 -11.09 3.72
C ASN A 17 -6.27 -10.38 3.68
N CYS A 18 -5.77 -9.98 4.85
CA CYS A 18 -4.57 -9.18 4.95
C CYS A 18 -3.41 -9.99 5.53
N ILE A 19 -2.24 -9.79 4.94
CA ILE A 19 -0.99 -10.39 5.37
C ILE A 19 -0.03 -9.27 5.72
N ALA A 20 0.64 -9.38 6.87
CA ALA A 20 1.68 -8.43 7.24
C ALA A 20 3.03 -8.88 6.68
N MET A 21 3.76 -7.96 6.07
CA MET A 21 5.16 -8.20 5.69
C MET A 21 6.04 -7.95 6.90
N ALA A 22 6.74 -8.96 7.34
CA ALA A 22 7.73 -8.80 8.41
C ALA A 22 9.03 -8.33 7.77
N GLY A 23 9.41 -7.08 8.03
CA GLY A 23 10.64 -6.51 7.52
C GLY A 23 10.52 -5.91 6.12
N ALA A 24 11.68 -5.59 5.54
CA ALA A 24 11.77 -4.80 4.32
C ALA A 24 11.63 -5.61 3.03
N ASP A 25 11.80 -6.92 3.09
CA ASP A 25 11.87 -7.75 1.90
C ASP A 25 10.53 -8.34 1.54
N LEU A 26 10.22 -8.29 0.23
CA LEU A 26 9.03 -8.93 -0.32
C LEU A 26 9.27 -10.44 -0.39
N ASP A 27 8.47 -11.20 0.33
CA ASP A 27 8.51 -12.65 0.22
C ASP A 27 7.63 -13.07 -0.96
N LYS A 28 8.28 -13.37 -2.07
CA LYS A 28 7.59 -13.71 -3.32
C LYS A 28 6.76 -15.00 -3.22
N SER A 29 7.02 -15.84 -2.22
CA SER A 29 6.29 -17.09 -2.07
C SER A 29 4.83 -16.88 -1.68
N ILE A 30 4.51 -15.75 -1.04
CA ILE A 30 3.16 -15.42 -0.60
C ILE A 30 2.45 -14.42 -1.51
N LEU A 31 3.15 -13.86 -2.50
CA LEU A 31 2.59 -12.86 -3.41
C LEU A 31 2.14 -13.51 -4.73
N ASN A 32 1.07 -12.98 -5.29
CA ASN A 32 0.57 -13.40 -6.60
C ASN A 32 -0.01 -12.20 -7.35
N GLU A 33 -0.58 -12.44 -8.53
CA GLU A 33 -1.13 -11.38 -9.38
C GLU A 33 -2.29 -10.62 -8.75
N ASN A 34 -2.93 -11.19 -7.73
CA ASN A 34 -4.06 -10.57 -7.02
C ASN A 34 -3.61 -9.85 -5.74
N SER A 35 -2.32 -9.83 -5.46
CA SER A 35 -1.78 -9.14 -4.30
C SER A 35 -1.79 -7.64 -4.52
N ILE A 36 -2.27 -6.89 -3.52
CA ILE A 36 -2.17 -5.43 -3.48
C ILE A 36 -1.24 -5.08 -2.33
N LEU A 37 -0.13 -4.44 -2.63
CA LEU A 37 0.84 -4.04 -1.63
C LEU A 37 0.49 -2.64 -1.13
N VAL A 38 0.33 -2.53 0.19
CA VAL A 38 -0.11 -1.31 0.83
C VAL A 38 0.98 -0.85 1.79
N PHE A 39 1.72 0.18 1.39
CA PHE A 39 2.76 0.78 2.21
C PHE A 39 2.21 1.94 3.00
N ASP A 40 2.93 2.38 4.02
CA ASP A 40 2.56 3.56 4.77
C ASP A 40 2.51 4.78 3.86
N ASN A 41 1.61 5.70 4.16
CA ASN A 41 1.41 6.92 3.39
C ASN A 41 2.46 7.97 3.79
N GLU A 42 3.70 7.71 3.41
CA GLU A 42 4.85 8.56 3.74
C GLU A 42 5.64 8.95 2.49
N PRO A 43 5.13 9.90 1.70
CA PRO A 43 5.77 10.27 0.43
C PRO A 43 7.14 10.93 0.58
N ARG A 44 7.52 11.33 1.79
CA ARG A 44 8.85 11.91 2.07
C ARG A 44 9.85 10.88 2.59
N ASN A 45 9.40 9.66 2.87
CA ASN A 45 10.25 8.60 3.38
C ASN A 45 10.90 7.86 2.23
N LYS A 46 12.19 8.08 2.02
CA LYS A 46 12.94 7.51 0.90
C LYS A 46 12.88 5.99 0.88
N GLU A 47 12.97 5.35 2.04
CA GLU A 47 12.96 3.89 2.15
C GLU A 47 11.63 3.31 1.66
N ILE A 48 10.51 3.91 2.07
CA ILE A 48 9.19 3.48 1.63
C ILE A 48 9.01 3.73 0.13
N VAL A 49 9.40 4.91 -0.34
CA VAL A 49 9.31 5.24 -1.78
C VAL A 49 10.11 4.24 -2.61
N ASP A 50 11.34 3.92 -2.18
CA ASP A 50 12.19 2.96 -2.91
C ASP A 50 11.55 1.57 -2.95
N ARG A 51 10.92 1.13 -1.86
CA ARG A 51 10.22 -0.16 -1.82
C ARG A 51 9.01 -0.17 -2.76
N MET A 52 8.28 0.92 -2.84
CA MET A 52 7.13 1.02 -3.74
C MET A 52 7.58 0.96 -5.20
N TYR A 53 8.66 1.64 -5.56
CA TYR A 53 9.22 1.53 -6.90
C TYR A 53 9.67 0.11 -7.22
N LYS A 54 10.31 -0.56 -6.27
CA LYS A 54 10.74 -1.94 -6.45
C LYS A 54 9.54 -2.86 -6.68
N ALA A 55 8.50 -2.73 -5.87
CA ALA A 55 7.28 -3.53 -6.01
C ALA A 55 6.62 -3.29 -7.37
N ASN A 56 6.53 -2.03 -7.78
CA ASN A 56 5.98 -1.68 -9.09
C ASN A 56 6.82 -2.29 -10.22
N GLY A 57 8.15 -2.23 -10.11
CA GLY A 57 9.06 -2.79 -11.12
C GLY A 57 8.97 -4.31 -11.23
N LEU A 58 8.54 -4.98 -10.17
CA LEU A 58 8.32 -6.44 -10.17
C LEU A 58 6.93 -6.82 -10.71
N GLY A 59 6.09 -5.84 -11.04
CA GLY A 59 4.78 -6.08 -11.63
C GLY A 59 3.63 -6.18 -10.66
N TYR A 60 3.86 -5.95 -9.37
CA TYR A 60 2.79 -6.00 -8.38
C TYR A 60 1.93 -4.75 -8.41
N LYS A 61 0.67 -4.90 -7.98
CA LYS A 61 -0.19 -3.75 -7.72
C LYS A 61 0.23 -3.08 -6.43
N VAL A 62 0.38 -1.77 -6.45
CA VAL A 62 0.77 -0.98 -5.29
C VAL A 62 -0.30 0.07 -5.06
N CYS A 63 -0.77 0.17 -3.81
CA CYS A 63 -1.66 1.24 -3.42
C CYS A 63 -0.86 2.54 -3.33
N ILE A 64 -1.31 3.56 -4.06
CA ILE A 64 -0.70 4.88 -4.02
C ILE A 64 -1.76 5.81 -3.45
N TRP A 65 -1.59 6.20 -2.19
CA TRP A 65 -2.60 6.93 -1.45
C TRP A 65 -2.96 8.25 -2.12
N PRO A 66 -4.26 8.56 -2.27
CA PRO A 66 -4.67 9.85 -2.85
C PRO A 66 -4.44 10.99 -1.87
N GLU A 67 -4.37 12.21 -2.38
CA GLU A 67 -4.12 13.38 -1.54
C GLU A 67 -5.19 13.62 -0.48
N SER A 68 -6.38 13.11 -0.69
CA SER A 68 -7.47 13.22 0.30
C SER A 68 -7.17 12.46 1.59
N ILE A 69 -6.27 11.48 1.53
CA ILE A 69 -5.83 10.72 2.70
C ILE A 69 -4.56 11.36 3.25
N LYS A 70 -4.66 11.92 4.47
CA LYS A 70 -3.54 12.61 5.11
C LYS A 70 -2.87 11.77 6.20
N HIS A 71 -3.49 10.65 6.57
CA HIS A 71 -2.99 9.81 7.66
C HIS A 71 -1.85 8.94 7.17
N LYS A 72 -0.89 8.70 8.07
CA LYS A 72 0.36 8.00 7.78
C LYS A 72 0.16 6.52 7.49
N ASP A 73 -0.74 5.87 8.21
CA ASP A 73 -0.96 4.43 8.10
C ASP A 73 -2.41 4.07 8.39
N ILE A 74 -2.74 2.79 8.19
CA ILE A 74 -4.11 2.30 8.35
C ILE A 74 -4.58 2.45 9.80
N ASN A 75 -3.70 2.20 10.77
CA ASN A 75 -4.05 2.36 12.17
C ASN A 75 -4.50 3.81 12.46
N ASP A 76 -3.75 4.79 11.98
CA ASP A 76 -4.11 6.21 12.14
C ASP A 76 -5.42 6.53 11.42
N MET A 77 -5.67 5.94 10.25
CA MET A 77 -6.92 6.13 9.53
C MET A 77 -8.11 5.65 10.35
N ILE A 78 -8.01 4.48 10.96
CA ILE A 78 -9.06 3.93 11.82
C ILE A 78 -9.27 4.80 13.04
N LEU A 79 -8.19 5.22 13.69
CA LEU A 79 -8.27 6.07 14.89
C LEU A 79 -8.90 7.43 14.58
N SER A 80 -8.74 7.92 13.36
CA SER A 80 -9.34 9.19 12.93
C SER A 80 -10.81 9.07 12.59
N GLY A 81 -11.35 7.87 12.52
CA GLY A 81 -12.77 7.64 12.25
C GLY A 81 -13.10 7.12 10.86
N LEU A 82 -12.10 6.84 10.01
CA LEU A 82 -12.38 6.23 8.70
C LEU A 82 -12.84 4.79 8.90
N SER A 83 -13.91 4.41 8.20
CA SER A 83 -14.42 3.05 8.27
C SER A 83 -13.51 2.08 7.50
N LYS A 84 -13.56 0.81 7.87
CA LYS A 84 -12.85 -0.24 7.13
C LYS A 84 -13.27 -0.26 5.67
N LYS A 85 -14.58 -0.11 5.41
CA LYS A 85 -15.10 -0.07 4.04
C LYS A 85 -14.49 1.08 3.24
N LYS A 86 -14.42 2.26 3.83
CA LYS A 86 -13.83 3.43 3.17
C LYS A 86 -12.35 3.19 2.85
N ILE A 87 -11.61 2.59 3.77
CA ILE A 87 -10.20 2.31 3.57
C ILE A 87 -10.01 1.28 2.46
N VAL A 88 -10.77 0.18 2.48
CA VAL A 88 -10.69 -0.86 1.45
C VAL A 88 -11.04 -0.30 0.07
N ASP A 89 -12.13 0.48 -0.01
CA ASP A 89 -12.54 1.10 -1.28
C ASP A 89 -11.45 2.05 -1.79
N THR A 90 -10.84 2.83 -0.90
CA THR A 90 -9.76 3.74 -1.27
C THR A 90 -8.55 2.98 -1.82
N ILE A 91 -8.17 1.89 -1.17
CA ILE A 91 -7.06 1.05 -1.63
C ILE A 91 -7.36 0.49 -3.03
N ARG A 92 -8.54 -0.07 -3.24
CA ARG A 92 -8.92 -0.65 -4.53
C ARG A 92 -8.94 0.38 -5.64
N GLU A 93 -9.45 1.57 -5.36
CA GLU A 93 -9.55 2.64 -6.34
C GLU A 93 -8.20 3.28 -6.68
N ASN A 94 -7.19 3.08 -5.83
CA ASN A 94 -5.89 3.73 -5.96
C ASN A 94 -4.73 2.73 -6.03
N SER A 95 -4.99 1.54 -6.54
CA SER A 95 -3.97 0.51 -6.74
C SER A 95 -3.61 0.43 -8.21
N TYR A 96 -2.33 0.53 -8.50
CA TYR A 96 -1.82 0.62 -9.87
C TYR A 96 -0.63 -0.31 -10.06
N SER A 97 -0.36 -0.66 -11.31
CA SER A 97 0.81 -1.45 -11.69
C SER A 97 1.36 -0.94 -13.02
N GLY A 98 2.56 -1.40 -13.38
CA GLY A 98 3.17 -1.08 -14.66
C GLY A 98 3.49 0.41 -14.82
N ILE A 99 3.33 0.91 -16.03
CA ILE A 99 3.65 2.30 -16.37
C ILE A 99 2.76 3.29 -15.61
N ILE A 100 1.48 2.97 -15.45
CA ILE A 100 0.56 3.85 -14.71
C ILE A 100 1.01 3.93 -13.25
N GLY A 101 1.41 2.81 -12.65
CA GLY A 101 1.95 2.81 -11.30
C GLY A 101 3.19 3.68 -11.18
N LEU A 102 4.10 3.60 -12.14
CA LEU A 102 5.30 4.43 -12.16
C LEU A 102 4.95 5.91 -12.22
N LEU A 103 4.02 6.31 -13.09
CA LEU A 103 3.60 7.70 -13.21
C LEU A 103 2.95 8.21 -11.93
N LYS A 104 2.10 7.39 -11.32
CA LYS A 104 1.43 7.75 -10.06
C LYS A 104 2.43 7.90 -8.92
N LEU A 105 3.43 7.03 -8.85
CA LEU A 105 4.50 7.15 -7.85
C LEU A 105 5.29 8.44 -8.03
N ASN A 106 5.62 8.80 -9.26
CA ASN A 106 6.34 10.04 -9.55
C ASN A 106 5.57 11.28 -9.09
N GLU A 107 4.24 11.24 -9.18
CA GLU A 107 3.39 12.33 -8.70
C GLU A 107 3.25 12.35 -7.18
N TRP A 108 3.20 11.15 -6.57
CA TRP A 108 2.93 11.01 -5.13
C TRP A 108 4.13 11.33 -4.27
N LYS A 109 5.31 10.90 -4.67
CA LYS A 109 6.53 11.08 -3.86
C LYS A 109 6.87 12.56 -3.68
N LYS A 110 7.48 12.88 -2.53
CA LYS A 110 7.90 14.24 -2.19
C LYS A 110 9.37 14.27 -1.78
N ILE A 111 10.16 13.55 -2.52
CA ILE A 111 11.61 13.53 -2.32
C ILE A 111 12.34 13.73 -3.65
#